data_7f3c3656ac0301f6b55fcfd9b5705f54
#
_entry.id   7f3c3656ac0301f6b55fcfd9b5705f54
#
_cell.length_a   1.000
_cell.length_b   1.000
_cell.length_c   1.000
_cell.angle_alpha   90.00
_cell.angle_beta   90.00
_cell.angle_gamma   90.00
#
_symmetry.space_group_name_H-M   'P 1'
#
loop_
_entity.id
_entity.type
_entity.pdbx_description
1 polymer ?
#
loop_
_entity_poly.entity_id
_entity_poly.type
_entity_poly.pdbx_seq_one_letter_code
_entity_poly.pdbx_strand_id
1 'polypeptide(L)'
;MNNAREYDNESISALKGADRVRKRPSVIFGSDDLSGTEQSFFEILSNSIDEAREGYGSRITVTRYADHSIKVEDDGRGIPVDYNQREKRYNWELVYCELYAGGKYRTNEGFHYEYSLGLN
;
A
#
# COMPACT_ATOMS: atom_id res chain seq x y z
N MET A 1 -38.04 -5.31 -16.20
CA MET A 1 -37.62 -3.93 -16.44
C MET A 1 -36.10 -3.89 -16.40
N ASN A 2 -35.48 -3.77 -17.53
CA ASN A 2 -34.05 -3.51 -17.60
C ASN A 2 -33.80 -2.05 -17.23
N ASN A 3 -33.44 -1.79 -15.99
CA ASN A 3 -32.76 -0.55 -15.64
C ASN A 3 -31.30 -0.63 -16.16
N ALA A 4 -31.15 -0.57 -17.46
CA ALA A 4 -29.85 -0.24 -18.04
C ALA A 4 -29.53 1.17 -17.54
N ARG A 5 -28.57 1.28 -16.64
CA ARG A 5 -28.05 2.59 -16.24
C ARG A 5 -27.56 3.28 -17.52
N GLU A 6 -28.13 4.43 -17.82
CA GLU A 6 -27.70 5.24 -18.92
C GLU A 6 -26.22 5.53 -18.78
N TYR A 7 -25.45 5.24 -19.83
CA TYR A 7 -24.01 5.52 -19.85
C TYR A 7 -23.83 6.96 -20.32
N ASP A 8 -23.87 7.87 -19.36
CA ASP A 8 -23.72 9.31 -19.57
C ASP A 8 -22.49 9.87 -18.85
N ASN A 9 -22.26 11.17 -18.95
CA ASN A 9 -21.13 11.83 -18.31
C ASN A 9 -21.12 11.68 -16.78
N GLU A 10 -22.29 11.63 -16.15
CA GLU A 10 -22.44 11.50 -14.69
C GLU A 10 -22.23 10.07 -14.21
N SER A 11 -22.32 9.08 -15.11
CA SER A 11 -22.04 7.68 -14.80
C SER A 11 -20.55 7.42 -14.57
N ILE A 12 -19.68 8.32 -14.98
CA ILE A 12 -18.23 8.20 -14.83
C ILE A 12 -17.80 8.87 -13.53
N SER A 13 -17.17 8.10 -12.67
CA SER A 13 -16.67 8.60 -11.40
C SER A 13 -15.24 8.14 -11.13
N ALA A 14 -14.47 8.99 -10.47
CA ALA A 14 -13.13 8.66 -10.02
C ALA A 14 -13.19 8.03 -8.62
N LEU A 15 -12.60 6.85 -8.45
CA LEU A 15 -12.37 6.23 -7.15
C LEU A 15 -10.97 6.60 -6.67
N LYS A 16 -10.85 6.95 -5.40
CA LYS A 16 -9.58 7.33 -4.78
C LYS A 16 -9.24 6.44 -3.59
N GLY A 17 -7.93 6.26 -3.37
CA GLY A 17 -7.41 5.60 -2.17
C GLY A 17 -8.02 4.23 -1.91
N ALA A 18 -8.44 4.02 -0.67
CA ALA A 18 -8.99 2.75 -0.20
C ALA A 18 -10.25 2.28 -0.95
N ASP A 19 -11.06 3.19 -1.45
CA ASP A 19 -12.29 2.82 -2.17
C ASP A 19 -11.98 2.14 -3.51
N ARG A 20 -10.90 2.54 -4.17
CA ARG A 20 -10.41 1.86 -5.37
C ARG A 20 -10.03 0.42 -5.08
N VAL A 21 -9.35 0.19 -3.97
CA VAL A 21 -8.95 -1.17 -3.53
C VAL A 21 -10.17 -1.99 -3.16
N ARG A 22 -11.09 -1.45 -2.36
CA ARG A 22 -12.32 -2.15 -1.93
C ARG A 22 -13.21 -2.52 -3.10
N LYS A 23 -13.28 -1.68 -4.10
CA LYS A 23 -14.11 -1.92 -5.30
C LYS A 23 -13.63 -3.12 -6.10
N ARG A 24 -12.32 -3.28 -6.23
CA ARG A 24 -11.70 -4.34 -7.02
C ARG A 24 -10.42 -4.86 -6.37
N PRO A 25 -10.54 -5.60 -5.26
CA PRO A 25 -9.37 -6.11 -4.55
C PRO A 25 -8.51 -7.04 -5.42
N SER A 26 -9.12 -7.82 -6.30
CA SER A 26 -8.39 -8.73 -7.19
C SER A 26 -7.47 -8.01 -8.20
N VAL A 27 -7.78 -6.78 -8.57
CA VAL A 27 -6.91 -5.98 -9.46
C VAL A 27 -5.61 -5.59 -8.75
N ILE A 28 -5.71 -5.28 -7.45
CA ILE A 28 -4.55 -4.86 -6.64
C ILE A 28 -3.77 -6.07 -6.14
N PHE A 29 -4.46 -7.11 -5.65
CA PHE A 29 -3.83 -8.25 -4.97
C PHE A 29 -3.79 -9.53 -5.79
N GLY A 30 -4.27 -9.51 -7.03
CA GLY A 30 -4.33 -10.67 -7.93
C GLY A 30 -5.52 -11.58 -7.69
N SER A 31 -6.15 -11.53 -6.52
CA SER A 31 -7.38 -12.26 -6.19
C SER A 31 -8.09 -11.61 -5.01
N ASP A 32 -9.32 -12.03 -4.74
CA ASP A 32 -10.11 -11.63 -3.57
C ASP A 32 -10.25 -12.77 -2.54
N ASP A 33 -9.47 -13.82 -2.69
CA ASP A 33 -9.42 -15.00 -1.82
C ASP A 33 -8.16 -15.03 -0.94
N LEU A 34 -7.80 -16.20 -0.42
CA LEU A 34 -6.62 -16.41 0.42
C LEU A 34 -5.32 -15.96 -0.26
N SER A 35 -5.19 -16.18 -1.58
CA SER A 35 -4.02 -15.77 -2.36
C SER A 35 -3.84 -14.26 -2.35
N GLY A 36 -4.92 -13.48 -2.49
CA GLY A 36 -4.91 -12.03 -2.38
C GLY A 36 -4.55 -11.55 -0.97
N THR A 37 -5.00 -12.28 0.04
CA THR A 37 -4.63 -12.01 1.44
C THR A 37 -3.14 -12.24 1.68
N GLU A 38 -2.58 -13.31 1.16
CA GLU A 38 -1.14 -13.58 1.21
C GLU A 38 -0.34 -12.47 0.51
N GLN A 39 -0.80 -12.03 -0.65
CA GLN A 39 -0.17 -10.93 -1.38
C GLN A 39 -0.20 -9.63 -0.57
N SER A 40 -1.31 -9.32 0.08
CA SER A 40 -1.41 -8.18 1.01
C SER A 40 -0.37 -8.25 2.12
N PHE A 41 -0.21 -9.43 2.73
CA PHE A 41 0.78 -9.65 3.77
C PHE A 41 2.21 -9.45 3.24
N PHE A 42 2.52 -9.98 2.06
CA PHE A 42 3.83 -9.80 1.44
C PHE A 42 4.14 -8.35 1.10
N GLU A 43 3.15 -7.56 0.71
CA GLU A 43 3.33 -6.12 0.48
C GLU A 43 3.73 -5.40 1.78
N ILE A 44 3.10 -5.72 2.88
CA ILE A 44 3.44 -5.15 4.20
C ILE A 44 4.84 -5.60 4.64
N LEU A 45 5.12 -6.89 4.54
CA LEU A 45 6.42 -7.45 4.92
C LEU A 45 7.56 -6.90 4.07
N SER A 46 7.34 -6.73 2.77
CA SER A 46 8.37 -6.21 1.86
C SER A 46 8.74 -4.77 2.15
N ASN A 47 7.85 -3.95 2.69
CA ASN A 47 8.20 -2.61 3.17
C ASN A 47 9.27 -2.66 4.26
N SER A 48 9.15 -3.59 5.20
CA SER A 48 10.15 -3.80 6.26
C SER A 48 11.44 -4.40 5.72
N ILE A 49 11.35 -5.30 4.75
CA ILE A 49 12.53 -5.89 4.08
C ILE A 49 13.30 -4.82 3.32
N ASP A 50 12.62 -3.97 2.57
CA ASP A 50 13.25 -2.88 1.81
C ASP A 50 13.97 -1.91 2.74
N GLU A 51 13.39 -1.60 3.89
CA GLU A 51 14.03 -0.76 4.91
C GLU A 51 15.34 -1.39 5.43
N ALA A 52 15.31 -2.68 5.70
CA ALA A 52 16.50 -3.43 6.12
C ALA A 52 17.57 -3.50 5.02
N ARG A 53 17.16 -3.65 3.76
CA ARG A 53 18.08 -3.66 2.60
C ARG A 53 18.75 -2.33 2.38
N GLU A 54 18.12 -1.23 2.73
CA GLU A 54 18.74 0.09 2.74
C GLU A 54 19.72 0.30 3.91
N GLY A 55 19.85 -0.67 4.78
CA GLY A 55 20.78 -0.63 5.92
C GLY A 55 20.16 -0.10 7.20
N TYR A 56 18.84 0.04 7.26
CA TYR A 56 18.14 0.52 8.44
C TYR A 56 17.36 -0.59 9.11
N GLY A 57 17.72 -0.88 10.34
CA GLY A 57 17.11 -1.95 11.11
C GLY A 57 17.77 -3.31 10.86
N SER A 58 17.62 -4.18 11.85
CA SER A 58 18.24 -5.52 11.89
C SER A 58 17.27 -6.61 12.29
N ARG A 59 16.02 -6.26 12.63
CA ARG A 59 15.02 -7.20 13.10
C ARG A 59 13.66 -6.92 12.48
N ILE A 60 13.05 -7.99 11.98
CA ILE A 60 11.66 -7.99 11.54
C ILE A 60 10.95 -9.08 12.34
N THR A 61 9.87 -8.71 13.02
CA THR A 61 9.06 -9.64 13.79
C THR A 61 7.68 -9.76 13.19
N VAL A 62 7.27 -10.97 12.87
CA VAL A 62 5.93 -11.28 12.37
C VAL A 62 5.19 -12.05 13.46
N THR A 63 4.03 -11.55 13.86
CA THR A 63 3.18 -12.18 14.87
C THR A 63 1.83 -12.50 14.28
N ARG A 64 1.42 -13.76 14.37
CA ARG A 64 0.08 -14.19 14.02
C ARG A 64 -0.73 -14.38 15.29
N TYR A 65 -1.89 -13.75 15.35
CA TYR A 65 -2.80 -13.85 16.50
C TYR A 65 -3.88 -14.92 16.30
N ALA A 66 -4.50 -15.33 17.41
CA ALA A 66 -5.56 -16.34 17.37
C ALA A 66 -6.81 -15.91 16.57
N ASP A 67 -7.05 -14.61 16.44
CA ASP A 67 -8.13 -14.05 15.62
C ASP A 67 -7.78 -13.97 14.12
N HIS A 68 -6.64 -14.56 13.72
CA HIS A 68 -6.09 -14.56 12.37
C HIS A 68 -5.50 -13.22 11.90
N SER A 69 -5.45 -12.20 12.74
CA SER A 69 -4.70 -10.99 12.42
C SER A 69 -3.20 -11.24 12.43
N ILE A 70 -2.47 -10.43 11.67
CA ILE A 70 -1.01 -10.51 11.56
C ILE A 70 -0.43 -9.13 11.84
N LYS A 71 0.62 -9.10 12.65
CA LYS A 71 1.39 -7.90 12.92
C LYS A 71 2.80 -8.06 12.36
N VAL A 72 3.27 -7.05 11.67
CA VAL A 72 4.67 -6.95 11.21
C VAL A 72 5.30 -5.75 11.89
N GLU A 73 6.42 -5.99 12.54
CA GLU A 73 7.21 -4.97 13.23
C GLU A 73 8.63 -4.97 12.71
N ASP A 74 9.20 -3.81 12.52
CA ASP A 74 10.63 -3.65 12.25
C ASP A 74 11.23 -2.58 13.16
N ASP A 75 12.55 -2.52 13.21
CA ASP A 75 13.32 -1.54 13.93
C ASP A 75 13.99 -0.51 13.00
N GLY A 76 13.38 -0.26 11.86
CA GLY A 76 13.83 0.72 10.88
C GLY A 76 13.60 2.17 11.30
N ARG A 77 13.76 3.09 10.33
CA ARG A 77 13.64 4.54 10.58
C ARG A 77 12.22 4.99 10.90
N GLY A 78 11.23 4.19 10.49
CA GLY A 78 9.84 4.65 10.45
C GLY A 78 9.55 5.49 9.20
N ILE A 79 8.39 6.10 9.19
CA ILE A 79 7.90 6.90 8.08
C ILE A 79 7.75 8.34 8.53
N PRO A 80 8.25 9.33 7.76
CA PRO A 80 8.02 10.73 8.07
C PRO A 80 6.53 11.06 7.96
N VAL A 81 5.97 11.66 8.99
CA VAL A 81 4.53 11.95 9.09
C VAL A 81 4.19 13.44 9.08
N ASP A 82 5.22 14.30 9.08
CA ASP A 82 5.06 15.74 9.12
C ASP A 82 4.45 16.32 7.84
N TYR A 83 4.21 17.63 7.88
CA TYR A 83 3.66 18.34 6.73
C TYR A 83 4.67 18.43 5.58
N ASN A 84 4.23 18.07 4.39
CA ASN A 84 5.01 18.10 3.17
C ASN A 84 4.74 19.41 2.42
N GLN A 85 5.71 20.31 2.42
CA GLN A 85 5.59 21.63 1.77
C GLN A 85 5.41 21.54 0.26
N ARG A 86 6.03 20.53 -0.37
CA ARG A 86 5.94 20.29 -1.80
C ARG A 86 4.56 19.85 -2.23
N GLU A 87 3.97 18.91 -1.49
CA GLU A 87 2.65 18.34 -1.78
C GLU A 87 1.52 19.12 -1.12
N LYS A 88 1.84 20.04 -0.19
CA LYS A 88 0.89 20.82 0.61
C LYS A 88 -0.10 19.95 1.38
N ARG A 89 0.38 18.83 1.90
CA ARG A 89 -0.37 17.84 2.68
C ARG A 89 0.53 17.21 3.72
N TYR A 90 -0.05 16.58 4.71
CA TYR A 90 0.70 15.76 5.64
C TYR A 90 1.19 14.46 4.99
N ASN A 91 2.42 14.06 5.29
CA ASN A 91 3.00 12.82 4.78
C ASN A 91 2.19 11.59 5.19
N TRP A 92 1.59 11.57 6.37
CA TRP A 92 0.74 10.44 6.78
C TRP A 92 -0.46 10.24 5.84
N GLU A 93 -1.05 11.31 5.32
CA GLU A 93 -2.13 11.20 4.32
C GLU A 93 -1.63 10.57 3.02
N LEU A 94 -0.46 11.01 2.57
CA LEU A 94 0.15 10.50 1.34
C LEU A 94 0.49 9.02 1.47
N VAL A 95 1.12 8.63 2.57
CA VAL A 95 1.60 7.26 2.77
C VAL A 95 0.45 6.28 3.02
N TYR A 96 -0.54 6.65 3.82
CA TYR A 96 -1.60 5.74 4.24
C TYR A 96 -2.88 5.83 3.42
N CYS A 97 -3.09 6.92 2.69
CA CYS A 97 -4.36 7.17 1.99
C CYS A 97 -4.22 7.27 0.48
N GLU A 98 -3.02 7.40 -0.05
CA GLU A 98 -2.77 7.51 -1.48
C GLU A 98 -1.95 6.32 -1.99
N LEU A 99 -2.33 5.79 -3.15
CA LEU A 99 -1.52 4.78 -3.84
C LEU A 99 -0.31 5.46 -4.51
N TYR A 100 0.81 4.75 -4.59
CA TYR A 100 2.05 5.17 -5.26
C TYR A 100 2.71 6.42 -4.64
N ALA A 101 2.43 6.74 -3.40
CA ALA A 101 2.95 7.93 -2.74
C ALA A 101 4.19 7.68 -1.86
N GLY A 102 4.63 6.44 -1.70
CA GLY A 102 5.81 6.09 -0.90
C GLY A 102 7.12 6.63 -1.47
N GLY A 103 8.02 7.07 -0.61
CA GLY A 103 9.33 7.62 -1.01
C GLY A 103 10.25 6.61 -1.70
N LYS A 104 9.99 5.31 -1.53
CA LYS A 104 10.77 4.21 -2.09
C LYS A 104 10.50 3.94 -3.58
N TYR A 105 9.62 4.70 -4.23
CA TYR A 105 9.38 4.58 -5.68
C TYR A 105 10.35 5.38 -6.54
N ARG A 106 11.31 6.08 -5.95
CA ARG A 106 12.33 6.83 -6.68
C ARG A 106 13.41 5.88 -7.18
N THR A 107 13.43 5.64 -8.50
CA THR A 107 14.35 4.68 -9.14
C THR A 107 15.79 5.21 -9.31
N ASN A 108 16.01 6.49 -9.22
CA ASN A 108 17.32 7.12 -9.43
C ASN A 108 18.27 7.01 -8.22
N GLU A 109 17.88 6.36 -7.15
CA GLU A 109 18.73 6.12 -5.98
C GLU A 109 19.46 4.76 -6.00
N GLY A 110 19.29 3.98 -7.07
CA GLY A 110 20.00 2.72 -7.29
C GLY A 110 19.54 1.53 -6.47
N PHE A 111 18.44 1.66 -5.77
CA PHE A 111 17.84 0.56 -4.99
C PHE A 111 16.75 -0.16 -5.78
N HIS A 112 16.70 -1.48 -5.63
CA HIS A 112 15.63 -2.31 -6.16
C HIS A 112 14.69 -2.70 -5.02
N TYR A 113 13.41 -2.40 -5.16
CA TYR A 113 12.39 -2.72 -4.19
C TYR A 113 11.57 -3.92 -4.65
N GLU A 114 11.33 -4.85 -3.73
CA GLU A 114 10.57 -6.05 -4.02
C GLU A 114 9.07 -5.79 -3.94
N TYR A 115 8.31 -6.53 -4.75
CA TYR A 115 6.84 -6.56 -4.71
C TYR A 115 6.14 -5.19 -4.76
N SER A 116 6.72 -4.22 -5.44
CA SER A 116 6.10 -2.90 -5.50
C SER A 116 4.85 -2.89 -6.39
N LEU A 117 3.69 -2.98 -5.77
CA LEU A 117 2.38 -2.80 -6.43
C LEU A 117 1.81 -1.38 -6.23
N GLY A 118 2.61 -0.44 -5.75
CA GLY A 118 2.16 0.92 -5.43
C GLY A 118 1.48 1.04 -4.07
N LEU A 119 1.57 0.02 -3.24
CA LEU A 119 1.12 0.05 -1.85
C LEU A 119 2.24 0.58 -0.94
N ASN A 120 1.86 1.45 -0.06
CA ASN A 120 2.80 2.12 0.84
C ASN A 120 2.95 1.41 2.17
#